data_727cd2182dd69b7e2ea0e6492447f3b7
#
_entry.id   727cd2182dd69b7e2ea0e6492447f3b7
#
_cell.length_a   1.000
_cell.length_b   1.000
_cell.length_c   1.000
_cell.angle_alpha   90.00
_cell.angle_beta   90.00
_cell.angle_gamma   90.00
#
_symmetry.space_group_name_H-M   'P 1'
#
loop_
_entity.id
_entity.type
_entity.pdbx_description
1 polymer ?
#
loop_
_entity_poly.entity_id
_entity_poly.type
_entity_poly.pdbx_seq_one_letter_code
_entity_poly.pdbx_strand_id
1 'polypeptide(L)'
;MECGRGVYYSRSRNGLWRKGDTSGHYQTLHRLDVDCDGDALRFTVTQRGDSHGHDGHETAAFCHLNTLTCWGEPRGIRHLEATLKERLQSAPEGSYTKRLFDDPELLRDKLVEEAQELAEATEPKDVAGELADVLYFAMARAAKAGVSMDDAVAELDRRTRKVTRRQGDSKAFRIAAGNEILGNKAV
;
A
#
# COMPACT_ATOMS: atom_id res chain seq x y z
N MET A 1 -21.98 -0.45 -16.96
CA MET A 1 -21.85 -1.34 -15.80
C MET A 1 -22.14 -0.51 -14.56
N GLU A 2 -23.40 -0.50 -14.17
CA GLU A 2 -23.79 0.05 -12.87
C GLU A 2 -23.58 -1.02 -11.84
N CYS A 3 -22.57 -0.95 -11.04
CA CYS A 3 -22.68 -1.48 -9.69
C CYS A 3 -21.32 -1.68 -9.03
N GLY A 4 -20.73 -0.66 -8.55
CA GLY A 4 -19.67 -0.78 -7.58
C GLY A 4 -20.13 -1.10 -6.16
N ARG A 5 -21.20 -1.88 -5.93
CA ARG A 5 -21.68 -2.18 -4.58
C ARG A 5 -21.78 -3.68 -4.32
N GLY A 6 -21.40 -4.09 -3.12
CA GLY A 6 -21.58 -5.47 -2.68
C GLY A 6 -23.06 -5.82 -2.49
N VAL A 7 -23.50 -6.91 -3.14
CA VAL A 7 -24.84 -7.47 -3.00
C VAL A 7 -24.74 -8.88 -2.43
N TYR A 8 -25.49 -9.16 -1.38
CA TYR A 8 -25.45 -10.41 -0.65
C TYR A 8 -26.85 -10.99 -0.54
N TYR A 9 -26.95 -12.31 -0.36
CA TYR A 9 -28.20 -12.95 0.02
C TYR A 9 -28.40 -12.85 1.53
N SER A 10 -29.45 -12.18 1.96
CA SER A 10 -29.83 -12.08 3.36
C SER A 10 -30.81 -13.19 3.75
N ARG A 11 -30.40 -14.10 4.62
CA ARG A 11 -31.27 -15.19 5.12
C ARG A 11 -32.46 -14.65 5.91
N SER A 12 -32.25 -13.63 6.73
CA SER A 12 -33.32 -13.03 7.55
C SER A 12 -34.36 -12.27 6.72
N ARG A 13 -33.97 -11.73 5.55
CA ARG A 13 -34.85 -11.04 4.62
C ARG A 13 -35.34 -11.90 3.50
N ASN A 14 -34.82 -13.11 3.40
CA ASN A 14 -35.09 -14.09 2.34
C ASN A 14 -34.96 -13.51 0.93
N GLY A 15 -33.89 -12.75 0.68
CA GLY A 15 -33.69 -12.10 -0.61
C GLY A 15 -32.32 -11.44 -0.77
N LEU A 16 -32.09 -10.94 -1.98
CA LEU A 16 -30.89 -10.16 -2.27
C LEU A 16 -30.93 -8.84 -1.51
N TRP A 17 -29.83 -8.51 -0.88
CA TRP A 17 -29.66 -7.29 -0.11
C TRP A 17 -28.36 -6.60 -0.50
N ARG A 18 -28.47 -5.32 -0.81
CA ARG A 18 -27.35 -4.46 -1.13
C ARG A 18 -26.77 -3.89 0.15
N LYS A 19 -25.47 -4.08 0.35
CA LYS A 19 -24.79 -3.57 1.53
C LYS A 19 -24.94 -2.06 1.63
N GLY A 20 -25.44 -1.61 2.77
CA GLY A 20 -25.58 -0.19 3.08
C GLY A 20 -26.98 0.40 2.85
N ASP A 21 -27.91 -0.29 2.18
CA ASP A 21 -29.24 0.28 1.89
C ASP A 21 -30.05 0.65 3.17
N THR A 22 -29.71 0.01 4.30
CA THR A 22 -30.40 0.28 5.57
C THR A 22 -29.55 1.13 6.52
N SER A 23 -28.23 0.97 6.50
CA SER A 23 -27.31 1.57 7.49
C SER A 23 -26.52 2.76 6.96
N GLY A 24 -26.59 3.07 5.66
CA GLY A 24 -25.71 4.05 5.03
C GLY A 24 -24.25 3.56 4.84
N HIS A 25 -23.89 2.41 5.46
CA HIS A 25 -22.54 1.83 5.37
C HIS A 25 -22.42 0.93 4.15
N TYR A 26 -22.08 1.47 3.00
CA TYR A 26 -21.96 0.74 1.76
C TYR A 26 -20.52 0.44 1.36
N GLN A 27 -20.35 -0.52 0.47
CA GLN A 27 -19.06 -0.95 -0.04
C GLN A 27 -18.94 -0.58 -1.51
N THR A 28 -17.88 0.17 -1.86
CA THR A 28 -17.48 0.35 -3.25
C THR A 28 -16.62 -0.85 -3.65
N LEU A 29 -17.09 -1.64 -4.60
CA LEU A 29 -16.39 -2.82 -5.10
C LEU A 29 -15.32 -2.41 -6.11
N HIS A 30 -14.08 -2.81 -5.87
CA HIS A 30 -12.95 -2.61 -6.77
C HIS A 30 -12.63 -3.87 -7.57
N ARG A 31 -12.68 -5.02 -6.90
CA ARG A 31 -12.31 -6.30 -7.49
C ARG A 31 -13.15 -7.43 -6.92
N LEU A 32 -13.46 -8.38 -7.78
CA LEU A 32 -14.07 -9.65 -7.44
C LEU A 32 -13.21 -10.77 -8.01
N ASP A 33 -12.76 -11.64 -7.15
CA ASP A 33 -12.01 -12.84 -7.51
C ASP A 33 -12.82 -14.08 -7.16
N VAL A 34 -12.69 -15.12 -7.97
CA VAL A 34 -13.18 -16.47 -7.72
C VAL A 34 -11.95 -17.30 -7.37
N ASP A 35 -12.07 -18.20 -6.42
CA ASP A 35 -10.98 -19.11 -6.08
C ASP A 35 -10.77 -20.22 -7.14
N CYS A 36 -9.81 -21.13 -6.89
CA CYS A 36 -9.34 -22.07 -7.91
C CYS A 36 -10.37 -23.17 -8.28
N ASP A 37 -11.31 -23.49 -7.42
CA ASP A 37 -12.37 -24.49 -7.64
C ASP A 37 -13.77 -23.87 -7.77
N GLY A 38 -13.88 -22.55 -7.65
CA GLY A 38 -15.09 -21.79 -7.95
C GLY A 38 -16.13 -21.80 -6.84
N ASP A 39 -15.77 -22.18 -5.61
CA ASP A 39 -16.68 -22.26 -4.48
C ASP A 39 -16.60 -21.08 -3.51
N ALA A 40 -15.60 -20.19 -3.65
CA ALA A 40 -15.45 -18.97 -2.85
C ALA A 40 -15.26 -17.70 -3.68
N LEU A 41 -15.73 -16.58 -3.14
CA LEU A 41 -15.58 -15.25 -3.74
C LEU A 41 -14.83 -14.33 -2.79
N ARG A 42 -13.84 -13.63 -3.34
CA ARG A 42 -13.14 -12.55 -2.64
C ARG A 42 -13.52 -11.20 -3.18
N PHE A 43 -14.04 -10.34 -2.31
CA PHE A 43 -14.36 -8.96 -2.61
C PHE A 43 -13.25 -8.04 -2.11
N THR A 44 -12.68 -7.22 -2.99
CA THR A 44 -11.86 -6.08 -2.60
C THR A 44 -12.70 -4.83 -2.67
N VAL A 45 -12.90 -4.17 -1.53
CA VAL A 45 -13.85 -3.05 -1.40
C VAL A 45 -13.25 -1.89 -0.62
N THR A 46 -13.74 -0.68 -0.91
CA THR A 46 -13.65 0.45 0.02
C THR A 46 -14.95 0.55 0.79
N GLN A 47 -14.89 0.45 2.12
CA GLN A 47 -16.03 0.70 2.98
C GLN A 47 -16.29 2.20 3.05
N ARG A 48 -17.55 2.59 2.85
CA ARG A 48 -18.00 3.98 2.97
C ARG A 48 -19.23 4.03 3.89
N GLY A 49 -19.44 5.13 4.58
CA GLY A 49 -20.60 5.32 5.42
C GLY A 49 -20.50 6.61 6.21
N ASP A 50 -21.64 7.06 6.73
CA ASP A 50 -21.73 8.21 7.62
C ASP A 50 -21.24 7.79 9.02
N SER A 51 -19.96 7.67 9.20
CA SER A 51 -19.42 7.61 10.56
C SER A 51 -19.29 9.04 11.05
N HIS A 52 -20.15 9.45 11.97
CA HIS A 52 -19.89 10.60 12.81
C HIS A 52 -18.70 10.27 13.71
N GLY A 53 -17.51 10.16 13.13
CA GLY A 53 -16.25 10.13 13.87
C GLY A 53 -16.02 11.50 14.49
N HIS A 54 -15.57 11.53 15.72
CA HIS A 54 -15.33 12.74 16.52
C HIS A 54 -14.39 13.77 15.84
N ASP A 55 -13.76 13.44 14.73
CA ASP A 55 -12.68 14.20 14.10
C ASP A 55 -12.95 14.61 12.64
N GLY A 56 -14.19 14.50 12.18
CA GLY A 56 -14.58 14.99 10.83
C GLY A 56 -14.01 14.21 9.64
N HIS A 57 -13.31 13.10 9.85
CA HIS A 57 -12.85 12.22 8.80
C HIS A 57 -13.85 11.11 8.53
N GLU A 58 -14.27 10.97 7.28
CA GLU A 58 -15.17 9.92 6.78
C GLU A 58 -14.48 8.54 6.82
N THR A 59 -14.21 8.01 8.00
CA THR A 59 -13.76 6.63 8.17
C THR A 59 -14.94 5.74 8.46
N ALA A 60 -15.50 5.13 7.42
CA ALA A 60 -16.57 4.16 7.58
C ALA A 60 -16.08 2.97 8.40
N ALA A 61 -16.62 2.80 9.60
CA ALA A 61 -16.35 1.64 10.42
C ALA A 61 -16.84 0.36 9.74
N PHE A 62 -15.98 -0.64 9.65
CA PHE A 62 -16.34 -1.96 9.15
C PHE A 62 -16.90 -2.84 10.27
N CYS A 63 -16.41 -2.64 11.49
CA CYS A 63 -16.75 -3.39 12.68
C CYS A 63 -17.90 -2.73 13.45
N HIS A 64 -18.75 -3.53 14.08
CA HIS A 64 -19.82 -3.06 14.97
C HIS A 64 -19.31 -2.30 16.20
N LEU A 65 -18.03 -2.41 16.53
CA LEU A 65 -17.35 -1.63 17.55
C LEU A 65 -16.80 -0.30 17.04
N ASN A 66 -17.21 0.12 15.86
CA ASN A 66 -16.78 1.36 15.20
C ASN A 66 -15.27 1.42 14.93
N THR A 67 -14.65 0.28 14.65
CA THR A 67 -13.27 0.16 14.20
C THR A 67 -13.19 -0.16 12.72
N LEU A 68 -12.06 0.16 12.07
CA LEU A 68 -11.86 -0.10 10.64
C LEU A 68 -11.90 -1.59 10.28
N THR A 69 -11.60 -2.46 11.22
CA THR A 69 -11.63 -3.91 11.02
C THR A 69 -11.99 -4.65 12.31
N CYS A 70 -12.53 -5.85 12.20
CA CYS A 70 -12.73 -6.75 13.33
C CYS A 70 -11.43 -7.36 13.87
N TRP A 71 -10.31 -7.10 13.20
CA TRP A 71 -9.00 -7.68 13.49
C TRP A 71 -8.07 -6.73 14.24
N GLY A 72 -8.59 -5.64 14.77
CA GLY A 72 -7.84 -4.59 15.47
C GLY A 72 -7.38 -3.46 14.55
N GLU A 73 -6.41 -2.68 15.01
CA GLU A 73 -5.88 -1.55 14.25
C GLU A 73 -5.28 -2.00 12.91
N PRO A 74 -5.51 -1.22 11.83
CA PRO A 74 -4.89 -1.51 10.55
C PRO A 74 -3.38 -1.61 10.68
N ARG A 75 -2.79 -2.58 9.99
CA ARG A 75 -1.34 -2.83 10.00
C ARG A 75 -0.85 -3.19 8.60
N GLY A 76 0.48 -3.20 8.44
CA GLY A 76 1.14 -3.59 7.20
C GLY A 76 1.10 -2.52 6.12
N ILE A 77 1.47 -2.92 4.91
CA ILE A 77 1.75 -2.03 3.78
C ILE A 77 0.56 -1.11 3.42
N ARG A 78 -0.67 -1.61 3.49
CA ARG A 78 -1.86 -0.80 3.19
C ARG A 78 -2.11 0.30 4.20
N HIS A 79 -1.84 0.02 5.47
CA HIS A 79 -1.93 1.03 6.51
C HIS A 79 -0.81 2.07 6.37
N LEU A 80 0.41 1.63 6.09
CA LEU A 80 1.53 2.54 5.81
C LEU A 80 1.21 3.47 4.63
N GLU A 81 0.64 2.93 3.54
CA GLU A 81 0.21 3.73 2.39
C GLU A 81 -0.81 4.81 2.77
N ALA A 82 -1.84 4.43 3.53
CA ALA A 82 -2.85 5.37 3.99
C ALA A 82 -2.24 6.45 4.89
N THR A 83 -1.38 6.06 5.84
CA THR A 83 -0.67 6.97 6.73
C THR A 83 0.23 7.95 5.95
N LEU A 84 0.98 7.47 4.97
CA LEU A 84 1.85 8.35 4.17
C LEU A 84 1.06 9.33 3.31
N LYS A 85 -0.08 8.91 2.74
CA LYS A 85 -0.99 9.80 2.01
C LYS A 85 -1.59 10.88 2.91
N GLU A 86 -1.99 10.53 4.12
CA GLU A 86 -2.46 11.48 5.13
C GLU A 86 -1.34 12.45 5.52
N ARG A 87 -0.14 11.94 5.82
CA ARG A 87 1.02 12.75 6.21
C ARG A 87 1.50 13.69 5.11
N LEU A 88 1.32 13.34 3.86
CA LEU A 88 1.63 14.24 2.74
C LEU A 88 0.83 15.54 2.81
N GLN A 89 -0.39 15.49 3.36
CA GLN A 89 -1.29 16.64 3.50
C GLN A 89 -1.19 17.33 4.87
N SER A 90 -0.96 16.54 5.93
CA SER A 90 -1.13 16.99 7.31
C SER A 90 -0.01 16.53 8.27
N ALA A 91 1.21 16.29 7.75
CA ALA A 91 2.31 15.93 8.63
C ALA A 91 2.63 17.08 9.61
N PRO A 92 2.81 16.79 10.92
CA PRO A 92 3.18 17.78 11.90
C PRO A 92 4.47 18.51 11.55
N GLU A 93 4.53 19.79 11.84
CA GLU A 93 5.76 20.58 11.71
C GLU A 93 6.91 19.94 12.50
N GLY A 94 8.10 19.88 11.90
CA GLY A 94 9.28 19.26 12.50
C GLY A 94 9.30 17.74 12.50
N SER A 95 8.24 17.06 12.01
CA SER A 95 8.26 15.60 11.86
C SER A 95 9.20 15.16 10.75
N TYR A 96 9.81 14.00 10.93
CA TYR A 96 10.71 13.42 9.92
C TYR A 96 10.02 13.19 8.57
N THR A 97 8.79 12.71 8.58
CA THR A 97 8.00 12.49 7.37
C THR A 97 7.73 13.80 6.61
N LYS A 98 7.44 14.90 7.35
CA LYS A 98 7.30 16.21 6.71
C LYS A 98 8.61 16.63 6.05
N ARG A 99 9.73 16.51 6.75
CA ARG A 99 11.05 16.82 6.21
C ARG A 99 11.36 16.03 4.93
N LEU A 100 11.01 14.73 4.88
CA LEU A 100 11.18 13.91 3.67
C LEU A 100 10.32 14.40 2.51
N PHE A 101 9.10 14.87 2.78
CA PHE A 101 8.23 15.39 1.74
C PHE A 101 8.67 16.79 1.25
N ASP A 102 9.22 17.60 2.13
CA ASP A 102 9.70 18.94 1.79
C ASP A 102 11.05 18.93 1.06
N ASP A 103 11.90 17.93 1.35
CA ASP A 103 13.23 17.76 0.77
C ASP A 103 13.32 16.53 -0.16
N PRO A 104 13.15 16.72 -1.50
CA PRO A 104 13.24 15.63 -2.47
C PRO A 104 14.62 14.99 -2.58
N GLU A 105 15.68 15.72 -2.26
CA GLU A 105 17.05 15.18 -2.32
C GLU A 105 17.28 14.26 -1.15
N LEU A 106 16.89 14.66 0.06
CA LEU A 106 16.92 13.81 1.23
C LEU A 106 16.12 12.49 1.02
N LEU A 107 14.91 12.60 0.47
CA LEU A 107 14.07 11.40 0.20
C LEU A 107 14.73 10.46 -0.81
N ARG A 108 15.35 11.02 -1.86
CA ARG A 108 16.11 10.25 -2.84
C ARG A 108 17.31 9.56 -2.20
N ASP A 109 18.10 10.32 -1.43
CA ASP A 109 19.35 9.85 -0.87
C ASP A 109 19.11 8.76 0.19
N LYS A 110 18.08 8.93 1.04
CA LYS A 110 17.65 7.89 1.98
C LYS A 110 17.18 6.61 1.26
N LEU A 111 16.39 6.72 0.20
CA LEU A 111 15.98 5.53 -0.55
C LEU A 111 17.18 4.78 -1.16
N VAL A 112 18.20 5.50 -1.61
CA VAL A 112 19.43 4.90 -2.15
C VAL A 112 20.25 4.25 -1.04
N GLU A 113 20.40 4.91 0.10
CA GLU A 113 21.11 4.42 1.29
C GLU A 113 20.50 3.08 1.76
N GLU A 114 19.19 3.04 2.02
CA GLU A 114 18.51 1.82 2.51
C GLU A 114 18.54 0.69 1.48
N ALA A 115 18.42 1.01 0.18
CA ALA A 115 18.55 -0.01 -0.87
C ALA A 115 19.96 -0.62 -0.92
N GLN A 116 20.97 0.14 -0.57
CA GLN A 116 22.35 -0.34 -0.46
C GLN A 116 22.54 -1.17 0.80
N GLU A 117 22.05 -0.72 1.95
CA GLU A 117 22.09 -1.47 3.20
C GLU A 117 21.37 -2.81 3.08
N LEU A 118 20.20 -2.83 2.42
CA LEU A 118 19.52 -4.08 2.06
C LEU A 118 20.38 -4.99 1.18
N ALA A 119 21.12 -4.44 0.23
CA ALA A 119 21.98 -5.24 -0.66
C ALA A 119 23.21 -5.82 0.06
N GLU A 120 23.66 -5.19 1.14
CA GLU A 120 24.82 -5.62 1.95
C GLU A 120 24.40 -6.54 3.11
N ALA A 121 23.14 -6.46 3.54
CA ALA A 121 22.62 -7.26 4.66
C ALA A 121 22.69 -8.77 4.37
N THR A 122 23.20 -9.54 5.33
CA THR A 122 23.34 -11.00 5.20
C THR A 122 22.49 -11.78 6.19
N GLU A 123 22.30 -11.23 7.38
CA GLU A 123 21.51 -11.89 8.41
C GLU A 123 20.00 -11.69 8.16
N PRO A 124 19.15 -12.71 8.33
CA PRO A 124 17.72 -12.61 8.05
C PRO A 124 17.02 -11.47 8.79
N LYS A 125 17.48 -11.16 10.01
CA LYS A 125 16.92 -10.06 10.81
C LYS A 125 17.25 -8.70 10.19
N ASP A 126 18.48 -8.52 9.74
CA ASP A 126 18.95 -7.26 9.16
C ASP A 126 18.31 -7.07 7.77
N VAL A 127 18.27 -8.12 6.95
CA VAL A 127 17.54 -8.13 5.67
C VAL A 127 16.07 -7.72 5.86
N ALA A 128 15.41 -8.17 6.92
CA ALA A 128 14.02 -7.79 7.19
C ALA A 128 13.90 -6.32 7.62
N GLY A 129 14.87 -5.79 8.37
CA GLY A 129 14.95 -4.39 8.77
C GLY A 129 15.10 -3.48 7.54
N GLU A 130 16.18 -3.70 6.80
CA GLU A 130 16.51 -2.90 5.62
C GLU A 130 15.41 -2.97 4.52
N LEU A 131 14.78 -4.16 4.36
CA LEU A 131 13.63 -4.28 3.48
C LEU A 131 12.46 -3.39 3.92
N ALA A 132 12.21 -3.30 5.23
CA ALA A 132 11.14 -2.45 5.75
C ALA A 132 11.47 -0.96 5.51
N ASP A 133 12.72 -0.55 5.66
CA ASP A 133 13.16 0.83 5.42
C ASP A 133 13.10 1.18 3.92
N VAL A 134 13.56 0.30 3.05
CA VAL A 134 13.38 0.47 1.59
C VAL A 134 11.90 0.63 1.22
N LEU A 135 11.01 -0.21 1.79
CA LEU A 135 9.58 -0.11 1.54
C LEU A 135 9.01 1.23 2.04
N TYR A 136 9.43 1.70 3.21
CA TYR A 136 8.99 2.98 3.76
C TYR A 136 9.36 4.15 2.83
N PHE A 137 10.63 4.28 2.45
CA PHE A 137 11.08 5.37 1.59
C PHE A 137 10.55 5.27 0.16
N ALA A 138 10.43 4.06 -0.40
CA ALA A 138 9.81 3.85 -1.70
C ALA A 138 8.34 4.27 -1.71
N MET A 139 7.59 3.93 -0.67
CA MET A 139 6.19 4.31 -0.53
C MET A 139 6.01 5.80 -0.26
N ALA A 140 6.89 6.43 0.51
CA ALA A 140 6.92 7.88 0.67
C ALA A 140 7.17 8.58 -0.67
N ARG A 141 8.10 8.06 -1.49
CA ARG A 141 8.37 8.57 -2.84
C ARG A 141 7.18 8.37 -3.78
N ALA A 142 6.49 7.22 -3.69
CA ALA A 142 5.28 6.94 -4.46
C ALA A 142 4.14 7.89 -4.08
N ALA A 143 3.88 8.07 -2.78
CA ALA A 143 2.86 9.00 -2.27
C ALA A 143 3.10 10.43 -2.79
N LYS A 144 4.35 10.92 -2.73
CA LYS A 144 4.73 12.23 -3.28
C LYS A 144 4.50 12.35 -4.78
N ALA A 145 4.52 11.25 -5.52
CA ALA A 145 4.24 11.19 -6.96
C ALA A 145 2.76 10.94 -7.27
N GLY A 146 1.90 10.78 -6.27
CA GLY A 146 0.49 10.41 -6.47
C GLY A 146 0.28 8.98 -6.97
N VAL A 147 1.29 8.09 -6.79
CA VAL A 147 1.26 6.69 -7.22
C VAL A 147 0.85 5.82 -6.03
N SER A 148 -0.07 4.90 -6.25
CA SER A 148 -0.56 3.95 -5.25
C SER A 148 0.20 2.62 -5.30
N MET A 149 0.09 1.84 -4.24
CA MET A 149 0.57 0.44 -4.24
C MET A 149 -0.19 -0.42 -5.25
N ASP A 150 -1.46 -0.11 -5.54
CA ASP A 150 -2.21 -0.82 -6.56
C ASP A 150 -1.66 -0.57 -7.97
N ASP A 151 -1.17 0.64 -8.26
CA ASP A 151 -0.49 0.94 -9.52
C ASP A 151 0.80 0.11 -9.67
N ALA A 152 1.57 0.00 -8.59
CA ALA A 152 2.79 -0.82 -8.58
C ALA A 152 2.48 -2.32 -8.77
N VAL A 153 1.46 -2.83 -8.09
CA VAL A 153 0.99 -4.21 -8.22
C VAL A 153 0.48 -4.48 -9.63
N ALA A 154 -0.32 -3.58 -10.20
CA ALA A 154 -0.81 -3.71 -11.57
C ALA A 154 0.34 -3.76 -12.59
N GLU A 155 1.39 -2.98 -12.39
CA GLU A 155 2.59 -3.03 -13.24
C GLU A 155 3.36 -4.35 -13.10
N LEU A 156 3.47 -4.90 -11.88
CA LEU A 156 4.06 -6.21 -11.64
C LEU A 156 3.24 -7.32 -12.33
N ASP A 157 1.92 -7.30 -12.19
CA ASP A 157 1.01 -8.24 -12.85
C ASP A 157 1.12 -8.16 -14.38
N ARG A 158 1.26 -6.95 -14.91
CA ARG A 158 1.49 -6.74 -16.35
C ARG A 158 2.79 -7.37 -16.81
N ARG A 159 3.85 -7.30 -16.00
CA ARG A 159 5.15 -7.90 -16.30
C ARG A 159 5.14 -9.43 -16.24
N THR A 160 4.39 -10.02 -15.34
CA THR A 160 4.27 -11.49 -15.22
C THR A 160 3.62 -12.11 -16.45
N ARG A 161 2.76 -11.38 -17.17
CA ARG A 161 2.08 -11.84 -18.38
C ARG A 161 2.96 -11.79 -19.64
N LYS A 162 4.17 -11.24 -19.57
CA LYS A 162 5.07 -11.18 -20.74
C LYS A 162 5.67 -12.56 -21.04
N VAL A 163 5.43 -13.05 -22.24
CA VAL A 163 5.95 -14.34 -22.73
C VAL A 163 7.45 -14.30 -22.96
N THR A 164 7.99 -13.13 -23.38
CA THR A 164 9.42 -12.94 -23.60
C THR A 164 9.99 -11.97 -22.58
N ARG A 165 11.02 -12.39 -21.87
CA ARG A 165 11.76 -11.54 -20.94
C ARG A 165 13.06 -11.08 -21.57
N ARG A 166 13.43 -9.82 -21.34
CA ARG A 166 14.79 -9.35 -21.61
C ARG A 166 15.76 -10.06 -20.65
N GLN A 167 16.99 -10.28 -21.06
CA GLN A 167 18.06 -10.62 -20.13
C GLN A 167 18.06 -9.57 -19.00
N GLY A 168 18.05 -10.03 -17.76
CA GLY A 168 17.84 -9.19 -16.58
C GLY A 168 19.11 -8.53 -16.05
N ASP A 169 20.12 -8.33 -16.91
CA ASP A 169 21.40 -7.78 -16.50
C ASP A 169 21.27 -6.33 -16.05
N SER A 170 21.99 -5.98 -15.00
CA SER A 170 22.11 -4.61 -14.54
C SER A 170 22.82 -3.75 -15.57
N LYS A 171 22.39 -2.49 -15.71
CA LYS A 171 23.06 -1.55 -16.63
C LYS A 171 24.47 -1.25 -16.11
N ALA A 172 25.48 -1.37 -16.98
CA ALA A 172 26.88 -1.22 -16.63
C ALA A 172 27.17 0.09 -15.84
N PHE A 173 26.56 1.21 -16.24
CA PHE A 173 26.75 2.47 -15.53
C PHE A 173 26.14 2.47 -14.09
N ARG A 174 25.09 1.66 -13.84
CA ARG A 174 24.51 1.51 -12.51
C ARG A 174 25.37 0.60 -11.63
N ILE A 175 25.98 -0.43 -12.21
CA ILE A 175 26.94 -1.28 -11.51
C ILE A 175 28.16 -0.44 -11.12
N ALA A 176 28.69 0.38 -12.03
CA ALA A 176 29.82 1.26 -11.75
C ALA A 176 29.53 2.24 -10.62
N ALA A 177 28.36 2.91 -10.66
CA ALA A 177 27.93 3.82 -9.59
C ALA A 177 27.75 3.10 -8.23
N GLY A 178 27.17 1.90 -8.23
CA GLY A 178 27.05 1.08 -7.02
C GLY A 178 28.41 0.70 -6.45
N ASN A 179 29.34 0.23 -7.30
CA ASN A 179 30.68 -0.14 -6.87
C ASN A 179 31.49 1.06 -6.36
N GLU A 180 31.29 2.25 -6.91
CA GLU A 180 31.93 3.47 -6.42
C GLU A 180 31.44 3.81 -5.00
N ILE A 181 30.12 3.70 -4.75
CA ILE A 181 29.52 3.93 -3.43
C ILE A 181 30.06 2.88 -2.42
N LEU A 182 30.06 1.59 -2.80
CA LEU A 182 30.56 0.50 -1.97
C LEU A 182 32.08 0.59 -1.73
N GLY A 183 32.85 0.97 -2.74
CA GLY A 183 34.31 1.10 -2.64
C GLY A 183 34.76 2.24 -1.72
N ASN A 184 33.98 3.30 -1.58
CA ASN A 184 34.28 4.42 -0.67
C ASN A 184 34.02 4.12 0.81
N LYS A 185 33.33 3.02 1.14
CA LYS A 185 33.14 2.56 2.54
C LYS A 185 34.30 1.67 3.07
N ALA A 186 35.28 1.33 2.24
CA ALA A 186 36.40 0.44 2.61
C ALA A 186 37.65 1.20 3.11
N VAL A 187 37.46 2.33 3.82
CA VAL A 187 38.56 3.04 4.53
C VAL A 187 38.20 3.25 5.99
#